data_c4c9409658a38c499f36722a4a08506f
#
_entry.id   c4c9409658a38c499f36722a4a08506f
#
_cell.length_a   1.000
_cell.length_b   1.000
_cell.length_c   1.000
_cell.angle_alpha   90.00
_cell.angle_beta   90.00
_cell.angle_gamma   90.00
#
_symmetry.space_group_name_H-M   'P 1'
#
loop_
_entity.id
_entity.type
_entity.pdbx_description
1 polymer ?
#
loop_
_entity_poly.entity_id
_entity_poly.type
_entity_poly.pdbx_seq_one_letter_code
_entity_poly.pdbx_strand_id
1 'polypeptide(L)'
;ACVIAKNEAENLPRWLASMRVFADEMIVVDTGSTDATVEIARAGGAQVFHFDWINDFAAAKNFALDKASGDWIVFTDADEYFAEECAPRVRPLIEEYSVREKFDGFIVHLVNIDMDTGALLGTSADVQRIFRHAPHIRFVGSIHEHVENLSGDAEREMSVAPGLVLYHTGYSPRIIKGKSRRNLELILQRQQRGEHKKLDEYHLMDCYYTLEDYPQAAHYARLARDSADRPALSEDRPHAVLLQSLILMGAPDAEIEAVYAQARTAFPEKAEFPLIYGTWAWETDYFVRAREAYSEGVRLHEMYYRAGDFSGILAPAAYTRLGEAAELTGDAEGAAALYEHAVRQNPHHVPALVCLIRLLRAAGADDAALIEALNALYGEGDAAFLASVLAGQDCPLAALYYDQRSTLKFPLRRRFLLAGDVCSAAASLIEDLERSAALAAAREAAFTPEQQGALALLLPDACRELSAAPEAQRMIRRIGRLAEGAV
;
A
#
# COMPACT_ATOMS: atom_id res chain seq x y z
N ALA A 1 13.92 13.59 -18.78
CA ALA A 1 13.69 12.83 -17.56
C ALA A 1 15.01 12.25 -17.05
N CYS A 2 15.28 12.39 -15.75
CA CYS A 2 16.53 11.92 -15.14
C CYS A 2 16.25 10.99 -13.96
N VAL A 3 17.11 9.98 -13.79
CA VAL A 3 17.09 9.06 -12.66
C VAL A 3 18.51 8.59 -12.33
N ILE A 4 18.78 8.36 -11.05
CA ILE A 4 19.92 7.55 -10.61
C ILE A 4 19.40 6.14 -10.25
N ALA A 5 20.15 5.10 -10.62
CA ALA A 5 19.71 3.73 -10.43
C ALA A 5 20.84 2.83 -9.91
N LYS A 6 20.48 1.87 -9.04
CA LYS A 6 21.34 0.76 -8.63
C LYS A 6 20.48 -0.46 -8.30
N ASN A 7 20.58 -1.50 -9.14
CA ASN A 7 19.81 -2.74 -9.00
C ASN A 7 18.28 -2.47 -9.01
N GLU A 8 17.82 -1.76 -10.05
CA GLU A 8 16.43 -1.33 -10.24
C GLU A 8 15.77 -2.03 -11.47
N ALA A 9 16.24 -3.23 -11.84
CA ALA A 9 15.73 -3.97 -12.97
C ALA A 9 14.21 -4.23 -12.91
N GLU A 10 13.64 -4.31 -11.72
CA GLU A 10 12.21 -4.51 -11.49
C GLU A 10 11.40 -3.22 -11.70
N ASN A 11 11.91 -2.07 -11.28
CA ASN A 11 11.21 -0.78 -11.31
C ASN A 11 11.41 -0.03 -12.64
N LEU A 12 12.58 -0.12 -13.20
CA LEU A 12 13.00 0.68 -14.35
C LEU A 12 12.11 0.54 -15.60
N PRO A 13 11.54 -0.64 -15.95
CA PRO A 13 10.59 -0.75 -17.06
C PRO A 13 9.37 0.15 -16.92
N ARG A 14 8.82 0.29 -15.72
CA ARG A 14 7.66 1.14 -15.42
C ARG A 14 8.04 2.62 -15.46
N TRP A 15 9.20 2.96 -14.91
CA TRP A 15 9.76 4.30 -15.00
C TRP A 15 9.93 4.74 -16.47
N LEU A 16 10.59 3.94 -17.29
CA LEU A 16 10.79 4.21 -18.72
C LEU A 16 9.47 4.37 -19.48
N ALA A 17 8.47 3.52 -19.20
CA ALA A 17 7.16 3.62 -19.82
C ALA A 17 6.45 4.93 -19.48
N SER A 18 6.49 5.36 -18.22
CA SER A 18 5.90 6.61 -17.75
C SER A 18 6.60 7.84 -18.34
N MET A 19 7.94 7.88 -18.29
CA MET A 19 8.71 9.05 -18.75
C MET A 19 8.64 9.23 -20.28
N ARG A 20 8.56 8.13 -21.03
CA ARG A 20 8.48 8.19 -22.50
C ARG A 20 7.27 8.95 -23.05
N VAL A 21 6.21 9.06 -22.24
CA VAL A 21 4.96 9.74 -22.65
C VAL A 21 5.20 11.23 -22.92
N PHE A 22 6.14 11.87 -22.21
CA PHE A 22 6.33 13.31 -22.26
C PHE A 22 7.78 13.78 -22.44
N ALA A 23 8.78 12.97 -22.11
CA ALA A 23 10.17 13.39 -22.14
C ALA A 23 10.78 13.29 -23.55
N ASP A 24 11.59 14.27 -23.91
CA ASP A 24 12.37 14.29 -25.18
C ASP A 24 13.64 13.43 -25.05
N GLU A 25 14.21 13.34 -23.84
CA GLU A 25 15.34 12.49 -23.50
C GLU A 25 15.16 11.83 -22.14
N MET A 26 15.70 10.64 -21.99
CA MET A 26 15.73 9.92 -20.72
C MET A 26 17.18 9.62 -20.36
N ILE A 27 17.61 10.05 -19.17
CA ILE A 27 18.97 9.90 -18.64
C ILE A 27 18.92 8.99 -17.42
N VAL A 28 19.67 7.90 -17.50
CA VAL A 28 19.85 6.96 -16.40
C VAL A 28 21.31 7.00 -15.97
N VAL A 29 21.56 7.37 -14.72
CA VAL A 29 22.89 7.31 -14.13
C VAL A 29 22.98 6.07 -13.27
N ASP A 30 23.74 5.07 -13.76
CA ASP A 30 24.03 3.85 -13.03
C ASP A 30 25.11 4.09 -11.98
N THR A 31 24.80 3.73 -10.73
CA THR A 31 25.72 3.88 -9.58
C THR A 31 26.32 2.55 -9.14
N GLY A 32 26.46 1.60 -10.07
CA GLY A 32 27.10 0.30 -9.86
C GLY A 32 26.09 -0.84 -9.72
N SER A 33 25.18 -0.98 -10.67
CA SER A 33 24.25 -2.12 -10.75
C SER A 33 24.98 -3.42 -11.10
N THR A 34 24.48 -4.52 -10.58
CA THR A 34 24.95 -5.89 -10.82
C THR A 34 23.87 -6.79 -11.42
N ASP A 35 22.66 -6.24 -11.62
CA ASP A 35 21.51 -6.87 -12.27
C ASP A 35 21.34 -6.34 -13.71
N ALA A 36 20.19 -6.61 -14.35
CA ALA A 36 19.87 -6.18 -15.70
C ALA A 36 19.48 -4.69 -15.83
N THR A 37 19.70 -3.84 -14.83
CA THR A 37 19.29 -2.42 -14.83
C THR A 37 19.82 -1.68 -16.06
N VAL A 38 21.12 -1.81 -16.36
CA VAL A 38 21.77 -1.08 -17.46
C VAL A 38 21.25 -1.54 -18.83
N GLU A 39 21.08 -2.84 -19.00
CA GLU A 39 20.54 -3.45 -20.24
C GLU A 39 19.10 -2.99 -20.47
N ILE A 40 18.25 -2.98 -19.44
CA ILE A 40 16.87 -2.53 -19.51
C ILE A 40 16.81 -1.03 -19.85
N ALA A 41 17.64 -0.20 -19.22
CA ALA A 41 17.70 1.23 -19.52
C ALA A 41 18.02 1.50 -21.00
N ARG A 42 19.06 0.86 -21.53
CA ARG A 42 19.48 0.98 -22.95
C ARG A 42 18.41 0.46 -23.91
N ALA A 43 17.86 -0.72 -23.65
CA ALA A 43 16.76 -1.28 -24.44
C ALA A 43 15.52 -0.39 -24.42
N GLY A 44 15.28 0.31 -23.31
CA GLY A 44 14.24 1.30 -23.14
C GLY A 44 14.50 2.64 -23.83
N GLY A 45 15.64 2.83 -24.50
CA GLY A 45 16.00 4.06 -25.24
C GLY A 45 16.56 5.18 -24.37
N ALA A 46 16.96 4.90 -23.13
CA ALA A 46 17.62 5.86 -22.26
C ALA A 46 19.12 5.99 -22.58
N GLN A 47 19.66 7.18 -22.40
CA GLN A 47 21.10 7.41 -22.35
C GLN A 47 21.61 6.98 -20.97
N VAL A 48 22.57 6.05 -20.94
CA VAL A 48 23.09 5.49 -19.70
C VAL A 48 24.51 5.99 -19.46
N PHE A 49 24.71 6.59 -18.29
CA PHE A 49 26.02 7.05 -17.80
C PHE A 49 26.36 6.31 -16.52
N HIS A 50 27.64 6.13 -16.25
CA HIS A 50 28.14 5.51 -15.03
C HIS A 50 28.68 6.57 -14.07
N PHE A 51 28.37 6.41 -12.78
CA PHE A 51 28.87 7.25 -11.70
C PHE A 51 29.38 6.36 -10.55
N ASP A 52 30.65 6.49 -10.21
CA ASP A 52 31.24 5.78 -9.09
C ASP A 52 30.61 6.24 -7.78
N TRP A 53 29.98 5.32 -7.04
CA TRP A 53 29.25 5.65 -5.84
C TRP A 53 30.17 6.13 -4.70
N ILE A 54 29.97 7.37 -4.28
CA ILE A 54 30.77 8.04 -3.22
C ILE A 54 29.99 8.31 -1.94
N ASN A 55 28.87 7.62 -1.70
CA ASN A 55 27.95 7.83 -0.58
C ASN A 55 27.33 9.26 -0.55
N ASP A 56 27.06 9.81 -1.71
CA ASP A 56 26.47 11.13 -1.88
C ASP A 56 25.43 11.11 -3.00
N PHE A 57 24.14 11.15 -2.60
CA PHE A 57 23.02 11.15 -3.54
C PHE A 57 22.97 12.44 -4.36
N ALA A 58 23.22 13.62 -3.72
CA ALA A 58 23.21 14.89 -4.44
C ALA A 58 24.29 14.94 -5.52
N ALA A 59 25.47 14.39 -5.26
CA ALA A 59 26.54 14.33 -6.25
C ALA A 59 26.13 13.49 -7.48
N ALA A 60 25.54 12.31 -7.26
CA ALA A 60 25.07 11.46 -8.35
C ALA A 60 23.90 12.11 -9.12
N LYS A 61 22.95 12.75 -8.42
CA LYS A 61 21.83 13.46 -9.05
C LYS A 61 22.31 14.69 -9.83
N ASN A 62 23.24 15.46 -9.31
CA ASN A 62 23.85 16.60 -10.03
C ASN A 62 24.63 16.14 -11.26
N PHE A 63 25.31 15.00 -11.19
CA PHE A 63 25.95 14.42 -12.36
C PHE A 63 24.93 14.08 -13.47
N ALA A 64 23.74 13.62 -13.11
CA ALA A 64 22.67 13.41 -14.10
C ALA A 64 22.18 14.72 -14.70
N LEU A 65 22.05 15.81 -13.89
CA LEU A 65 21.69 17.14 -14.39
C LEU A 65 22.73 17.66 -15.40
N ASP A 66 24.01 17.41 -15.15
CA ASP A 66 25.09 17.86 -16.07
C ASP A 66 25.12 17.06 -17.40
N LYS A 67 24.39 15.95 -17.50
CA LYS A 67 24.21 15.18 -18.74
C LYS A 67 22.96 15.57 -19.51
N ALA A 68 22.01 16.21 -18.85
CA ALA A 68 20.77 16.66 -19.46
C ALA A 68 20.99 17.83 -20.41
N SER A 69 20.20 17.88 -21.49
CA SER A 69 20.23 18.96 -22.48
C SER A 69 18.91 19.74 -22.58
N GLY A 70 17.83 19.23 -22.00
CA GLY A 70 16.51 19.86 -22.03
C GLY A 70 16.42 21.11 -21.15
N ASP A 71 15.46 21.99 -21.42
CA ASP A 71 15.20 23.22 -20.65
C ASP A 71 14.55 22.94 -19.29
N TRP A 72 13.91 21.80 -19.16
CA TRP A 72 13.22 21.33 -17.96
C TRP A 72 13.67 19.94 -17.57
N ILE A 73 13.74 19.72 -16.29
CA ILE A 73 14.08 18.41 -15.71
C ILE A 73 12.84 17.85 -15.01
N VAL A 74 12.56 16.60 -15.30
CA VAL A 74 11.73 15.75 -14.45
C VAL A 74 12.66 14.73 -13.80
N PHE A 75 12.94 14.92 -12.51
CA PHE A 75 13.84 14.06 -11.76
C PHE A 75 13.04 13.21 -10.77
N THR A 76 12.98 11.91 -11.00
CA THR A 76 12.28 10.98 -10.11
C THR A 76 13.23 9.86 -9.68
N ASP A 77 12.89 9.17 -8.62
CA ASP A 77 13.58 7.94 -8.25
C ASP A 77 13.08 6.77 -9.13
N ALA A 78 13.84 5.69 -9.24
CA ALA A 78 13.52 4.58 -10.17
C ALA A 78 12.21 3.84 -9.81
N ASP A 79 11.80 3.93 -8.55
CA ASP A 79 10.58 3.37 -7.99
C ASP A 79 9.39 4.37 -7.99
N GLU A 80 9.54 5.52 -8.70
CA GLU A 80 8.51 6.54 -8.89
C GLU A 80 8.06 6.60 -10.36
N TYR A 81 6.75 6.75 -10.58
CA TYR A 81 6.16 6.92 -11.91
C TYR A 81 4.84 7.69 -11.84
N PHE A 82 4.53 8.48 -12.87
CA PHE A 82 3.25 9.17 -12.93
C PHE A 82 2.09 8.19 -13.15
N ALA A 83 0.95 8.48 -12.53
CA ALA A 83 -0.29 7.80 -12.85
C ALA A 83 -0.55 7.90 -14.36
N GLU A 84 -1.17 6.87 -14.94
CA GLU A 84 -1.33 6.74 -16.40
C GLU A 84 -2.06 7.96 -17.00
N GLU A 85 -3.07 8.47 -16.31
CA GLU A 85 -3.84 9.67 -16.68
C GLU A 85 -3.07 10.98 -16.46
N CYS A 86 -2.02 10.97 -15.62
CA CYS A 86 -1.22 12.15 -15.29
C CYS A 86 -0.03 12.36 -16.25
N ALA A 87 0.61 11.29 -16.70
CA ALA A 87 1.80 11.37 -17.54
C ALA A 87 1.60 12.24 -18.80
N PRO A 88 0.48 12.15 -19.56
CA PRO A 88 0.23 13.02 -20.74
C PRO A 88 0.08 14.50 -20.40
N ARG A 89 -0.20 14.84 -19.13
CA ARG A 89 -0.44 16.23 -18.69
C ARG A 89 0.84 16.95 -18.26
N VAL A 90 1.94 16.22 -18.06
CA VAL A 90 3.22 16.79 -17.60
C VAL A 90 3.76 17.83 -18.60
N ARG A 91 3.84 17.48 -19.89
CA ARG A 91 4.34 18.37 -20.92
C ARG A 91 3.48 19.63 -21.10
N PRO A 92 2.15 19.55 -21.29
CA PRO A 92 1.30 20.73 -21.38
C PRO A 92 1.43 21.67 -20.17
N LEU A 93 1.54 21.12 -18.96
CA LEU A 93 1.75 21.91 -17.76
C LEU A 93 3.09 22.67 -17.79
N ILE A 94 4.17 22.01 -18.18
CA ILE A 94 5.50 22.63 -18.34
C ILE A 94 5.44 23.75 -19.39
N GLU A 95 4.82 23.52 -20.55
CA GLU A 95 4.70 24.50 -21.63
C GLU A 95 3.93 25.74 -21.19
N GLU A 96 2.83 25.57 -20.45
CA GLU A 96 2.04 26.69 -19.90
C GLU A 96 2.86 27.60 -18.98
N TYR A 97 3.71 27.02 -18.14
CA TYR A 97 4.50 27.78 -17.16
C TYR A 97 5.89 28.20 -17.67
N SER A 98 6.34 27.67 -18.80
CA SER A 98 7.65 27.99 -19.39
C SER A 98 7.83 29.44 -19.72
N VAL A 99 6.75 30.16 -20.00
CA VAL A 99 6.74 31.59 -20.32
C VAL A 99 6.98 32.50 -19.10
N ARG A 100 6.93 31.95 -17.89
CA ARG A 100 7.14 32.72 -16.63
C ARG A 100 8.62 32.70 -16.26
N GLU A 101 9.33 33.80 -16.45
CA GLU A 101 10.79 33.89 -16.27
C GLU A 101 11.27 33.52 -14.84
N LYS A 102 10.49 33.87 -13.81
CA LYS A 102 10.83 33.62 -12.40
C LYS A 102 10.25 32.31 -11.83
N PHE A 103 9.66 31.48 -12.66
CA PHE A 103 9.09 30.22 -12.22
C PHE A 103 10.10 29.09 -12.31
N ASP A 104 10.47 28.47 -11.20
CA ASP A 104 11.52 27.45 -11.11
C ASP A 104 11.03 26.01 -11.22
N GLY A 105 9.78 25.72 -10.84
CA GLY A 105 9.32 24.34 -10.91
C GLY A 105 8.06 24.03 -10.15
N PHE A 106 7.74 22.73 -10.10
CA PHE A 106 6.55 22.22 -9.48
C PHE A 106 6.86 21.26 -8.34
N ILE A 107 6.05 21.36 -7.32
CA ILE A 107 5.87 20.36 -6.27
C ILE A 107 4.79 19.41 -6.75
N VAL A 108 5.09 18.12 -6.78
CA VAL A 108 4.18 17.06 -7.24
C VAL A 108 3.71 16.25 -6.04
N HIS A 109 2.44 15.89 -6.02
CA HIS A 109 1.87 15.03 -5.00
C HIS A 109 2.33 13.58 -5.22
N LEU A 110 3.11 13.05 -4.27
CA LEU A 110 3.64 11.70 -4.28
C LEU A 110 2.78 10.81 -3.38
N VAL A 111 2.27 9.72 -3.93
CA VAL A 111 1.42 8.75 -3.23
C VAL A 111 2.14 7.41 -3.12
N ASN A 112 2.35 6.95 -1.89
CA ASN A 112 2.97 5.66 -1.65
C ASN A 112 1.98 4.52 -1.88
N ILE A 113 2.36 3.56 -2.71
CA ILE A 113 1.58 2.36 -3.02
C ILE A 113 2.43 1.11 -2.82
N ASP A 114 1.79 0.02 -2.44
CA ASP A 114 2.42 -1.29 -2.40
C ASP A 114 2.69 -1.80 -3.83
N MET A 115 3.92 -2.19 -4.12
CA MET A 115 4.30 -2.58 -5.49
C MET A 115 3.69 -3.92 -5.92
N ASP A 116 3.33 -4.77 -4.97
CA ASP A 116 2.81 -6.11 -5.24
C ASP A 116 1.28 -6.10 -5.38
N THR A 117 0.58 -5.22 -4.64
CA THR A 117 -0.88 -5.17 -4.58
C THR A 117 -1.49 -3.91 -5.18
N GLY A 118 -0.71 -2.86 -5.37
CA GLY A 118 -1.20 -1.53 -5.76
C GLY A 118 -1.98 -0.79 -4.66
N ALA A 119 -2.06 -1.36 -3.45
CA ALA A 119 -2.78 -0.76 -2.34
C ALA A 119 -2.10 0.53 -1.86
N LEU A 120 -2.90 1.53 -1.46
CA LEU A 120 -2.39 2.75 -0.84
C LEU A 120 -1.73 2.43 0.51
N LEU A 121 -0.53 2.99 0.73
CA LEU A 121 0.23 2.79 1.98
C LEU A 121 0.07 3.95 2.98
N GLY A 122 -0.85 4.89 2.71
CA GLY A 122 -1.28 5.95 3.63
C GLY A 122 -0.24 6.94 4.09
N THR A 123 0.83 7.04 3.38
CA THR A 123 1.77 8.15 3.50
C THR A 123 1.89 8.81 2.16
N SER A 124 1.74 10.11 2.10
CA SER A 124 2.01 10.91 0.91
C SER A 124 2.99 12.00 1.27
N ALA A 125 3.61 12.56 0.28
CA ALA A 125 4.49 13.70 0.43
C ALA A 125 4.31 14.62 -0.77
N ASP A 126 4.55 15.91 -0.57
CA ASP A 126 4.69 16.86 -1.64
C ASP A 126 6.17 17.01 -1.94
N VAL A 127 6.59 16.62 -3.15
CA VAL A 127 8.00 16.54 -3.54
C VAL A 127 8.29 17.38 -4.78
N GLN A 128 9.43 18.05 -4.80
CA GLN A 128 9.88 18.78 -5.98
C GLN A 128 10.49 17.77 -6.96
N ARG A 129 9.78 17.50 -8.06
CA ARG A 129 10.22 16.55 -9.10
C ARG A 129 10.32 17.15 -10.50
N ILE A 130 9.74 18.35 -10.72
CA ILE A 130 9.76 19.04 -12.02
C ILE A 130 10.36 20.42 -11.81
N PHE A 131 11.46 20.75 -12.48
CA PHE A 131 12.12 22.04 -12.30
C PHE A 131 12.91 22.47 -13.55
N ARG A 132 13.24 23.77 -13.64
CA ARG A 132 14.04 24.31 -14.74
C ARG A 132 15.46 23.76 -14.70
N HIS A 133 15.99 23.47 -15.87
CA HIS A 133 17.38 23.10 -16.02
C HIS A 133 18.24 24.40 -16.03
N ALA A 134 18.76 24.77 -14.88
CA ALA A 134 19.58 25.94 -14.72
C ALA A 134 20.81 25.69 -13.85
N PRO A 135 21.97 26.35 -14.08
CA PRO A 135 23.20 26.11 -13.32
C PRO A 135 23.06 26.31 -11.81
N HIS A 136 22.15 27.18 -11.39
CA HIS A 136 21.90 27.54 -9.99
C HIS A 136 20.85 26.63 -9.31
N ILE A 137 20.19 25.72 -10.04
CA ILE A 137 19.26 24.75 -9.48
C ILE A 137 20.01 23.44 -9.36
N ARG A 138 20.25 23.00 -8.10
CA ARG A 138 21.07 21.83 -7.79
C ARG A 138 20.51 21.03 -6.63
N PHE A 139 20.82 19.75 -6.61
CA PHE A 139 20.60 18.91 -5.42
C PHE A 139 21.63 19.22 -4.34
N VAL A 140 21.18 19.32 -3.10
CA VAL A 140 21.98 19.57 -1.91
C VAL A 140 21.69 18.51 -0.85
N GLY A 141 22.73 18.01 -0.20
CA GLY A 141 22.64 16.98 0.84
C GLY A 141 23.04 15.59 0.36
N SER A 142 23.98 14.94 1.06
CA SER A 142 24.48 13.61 0.70
C SER A 142 23.44 12.50 0.92
N ILE A 143 22.52 12.69 1.88
CA ILE A 143 21.36 11.84 2.20
C ILE A 143 20.20 12.80 2.45
N HIS A 144 18.97 12.40 2.06
CA HIS A 144 17.78 13.26 2.09
C HIS A 144 18.00 14.55 1.31
N GLU A 145 18.56 14.37 0.14
CA GLU A 145 18.86 15.44 -0.79
C GLU A 145 17.57 16.10 -1.30
N HIS A 146 17.64 17.40 -1.47
CA HIS A 146 16.56 18.20 -2.03
C HIS A 146 17.09 19.15 -3.08
N VAL A 147 16.21 19.65 -3.95
CA VAL A 147 16.54 20.65 -4.95
C VAL A 147 16.57 22.02 -4.28
N GLU A 148 17.63 22.77 -4.51
CA GLU A 148 17.81 24.14 -3.99
C GLU A 148 18.17 25.11 -5.10
N ASN A 149 17.63 26.32 -5.00
CA ASN A 149 18.02 27.44 -5.84
C ASN A 149 19.17 28.21 -5.19
N LEU A 150 20.35 28.08 -5.72
CA LEU A 150 21.59 28.68 -5.20
C LEU A 150 21.83 30.11 -5.72
N SER A 151 20.90 30.69 -6.50
CA SER A 151 21.05 32.08 -7.04
C SER A 151 20.93 33.18 -5.98
N GLY A 152 20.31 32.87 -4.84
CA GLY A 152 19.97 33.83 -3.79
C GLY A 152 18.80 34.77 -4.16
N ASP A 153 18.14 34.58 -5.30
CA ASP A 153 16.93 35.31 -5.69
C ASP A 153 15.70 34.76 -5.00
N ALA A 154 15.22 35.47 -3.97
CA ALA A 154 14.04 35.07 -3.19
C ALA A 154 12.70 35.31 -3.92
N GLU A 155 12.70 35.99 -5.08
CA GLU A 155 11.48 36.24 -5.85
C GLU A 155 11.11 35.11 -6.82
N ARG A 156 11.89 34.03 -6.86
CA ARG A 156 11.59 32.87 -7.73
C ARG A 156 10.50 32.00 -7.14
N GLU A 157 9.60 31.57 -7.99
CA GLU A 157 8.36 30.93 -7.60
C GLU A 157 8.39 29.43 -7.89
N MET A 158 7.72 28.69 -7.04
CA MET A 158 7.33 27.29 -7.26
C MET A 158 5.83 27.14 -7.01
N SER A 159 5.20 26.19 -7.67
CA SER A 159 3.76 25.91 -7.50
C SER A 159 3.51 24.43 -7.32
N VAL A 160 2.42 24.08 -6.64
CA VAL A 160 1.92 22.71 -6.63
C VAL A 160 1.38 22.37 -8.02
N ALA A 161 1.80 21.26 -8.59
CA ALA A 161 1.32 20.79 -9.88
C ALA A 161 -0.14 20.35 -9.79
N PRO A 162 -1.08 21.06 -10.45
CA PRO A 162 -2.49 20.78 -10.26
C PRO A 162 -2.88 19.41 -10.84
N GLY A 163 -3.32 18.51 -9.96
CA GLY A 163 -3.84 17.19 -10.32
C GLY A 163 -2.82 16.26 -10.98
N LEU A 164 -1.52 16.45 -10.76
CA LEU A 164 -0.50 15.46 -11.05
C LEU A 164 -0.26 14.58 -9.82
N VAL A 165 -0.32 13.27 -10.02
CA VAL A 165 -0.01 12.26 -9.01
C VAL A 165 1.18 11.44 -9.47
N LEU A 166 2.16 11.30 -8.59
CA LEU A 166 3.33 10.46 -8.75
C LEU A 166 3.21 9.28 -7.78
N TYR A 167 3.15 8.07 -8.29
CA TYR A 167 3.17 6.87 -7.46
C TYR A 167 4.60 6.50 -7.08
N HIS A 168 4.77 6.08 -5.83
CA HIS A 168 6.04 5.61 -5.29
C HIS A 168 5.87 4.25 -4.63
N THR A 169 6.67 3.27 -5.06
CA THR A 169 6.61 1.89 -4.57
C THR A 169 7.68 1.55 -3.53
N GLY A 170 8.57 2.47 -3.26
CA GLY A 170 9.72 2.25 -2.38
C GLY A 170 9.41 2.05 -0.89
N TYR A 171 8.17 2.32 -0.48
CA TYR A 171 7.68 2.03 0.88
C TYR A 171 6.95 0.69 0.99
N SER A 172 6.94 -0.12 -0.08
CA SER A 172 6.36 -1.47 -0.02
C SER A 172 6.95 -2.30 1.11
N PRO A 173 6.14 -3.07 1.85
CA PRO A 173 6.58 -3.84 3.03
C PRO A 173 7.81 -4.72 2.77
N ARG A 174 7.93 -5.24 1.54
CA ARG A 174 9.06 -6.06 1.10
C ARG A 174 10.39 -5.30 1.05
N ILE A 175 10.35 -3.98 0.80
CA ILE A 175 11.54 -3.17 0.49
C ILE A 175 11.93 -2.24 1.63
N ILE A 176 10.93 -1.67 2.32
CA ILE A 176 11.13 -0.55 3.25
C ILE A 176 12.11 -0.87 4.38
N LYS A 177 12.07 -2.08 4.97
CA LYS A 177 12.98 -2.47 6.05
C LYS A 177 14.45 -2.48 5.61
N GLY A 178 14.73 -2.91 4.36
CA GLY A 178 16.07 -2.86 3.79
C GLY A 178 16.59 -1.43 3.60
N LYS A 179 15.76 -0.55 3.05
CA LYS A 179 16.07 0.88 2.90
C LYS A 179 16.32 1.55 4.25
N SER A 180 15.46 1.30 5.23
CA SER A 180 15.58 1.89 6.58
C SER A 180 16.85 1.44 7.28
N ARG A 181 17.23 0.15 7.17
CA ARG A 181 18.50 -0.36 7.73
C ARG A 181 19.72 0.33 7.13
N ARG A 182 19.77 0.43 5.79
CA ARG A 182 20.83 1.16 5.09
C ARG A 182 20.91 2.62 5.53
N ASN A 183 19.78 3.31 5.58
CA ASN A 183 19.75 4.73 5.98
C ASN A 183 20.19 4.92 7.43
N LEU A 184 19.73 4.06 8.34
CA LEU A 184 20.16 4.04 9.75
C LEU A 184 21.68 3.90 9.86
N GLU A 185 22.29 2.92 9.19
CA GLU A 185 23.74 2.70 9.19
C GLU A 185 24.50 3.94 8.71
N LEU A 186 24.03 4.58 7.62
CA LEU A 186 24.67 5.77 7.05
C LEU A 186 24.61 6.96 8.02
N ILE A 187 23.46 7.19 8.69
CA ILE A 187 23.30 8.27 9.66
C ILE A 187 24.22 8.02 10.86
N LEU A 188 24.21 6.82 11.44
CA LEU A 188 25.04 6.47 12.60
C LEU A 188 26.53 6.56 12.29
N GLN A 189 26.99 6.09 11.12
CA GLN A 189 28.40 6.23 10.69
C GLN A 189 28.81 7.70 10.54
N ARG A 190 27.95 8.56 10.04
CA ARG A 190 28.18 9.99 9.94
C ARG A 190 28.29 10.63 11.32
N GLN A 191 27.38 10.31 12.23
CA GLN A 191 27.41 10.82 13.61
C GLN A 191 28.68 10.38 14.37
N GLN A 192 29.17 9.15 14.15
CA GLN A 192 30.44 8.69 14.71
C GLN A 192 31.65 9.50 14.26
N ARG A 193 31.58 10.17 13.10
CA ARG A 193 32.60 11.10 12.61
C ARG A 193 32.44 12.52 13.18
N GLY A 194 31.46 12.75 14.06
CA GLY A 194 31.14 14.06 14.63
C GLY A 194 30.34 14.96 13.70
N GLU A 195 29.79 14.41 12.61
CA GLU A 195 29.00 15.14 11.64
C GLU A 195 27.51 14.95 11.96
N HIS A 196 26.90 15.93 12.62
CA HIS A 196 25.46 15.97 12.85
C HIS A 196 24.78 16.89 11.83
N LYS A 197 23.65 16.45 11.28
CA LYS A 197 22.81 17.26 10.37
C LYS A 197 21.47 17.57 11.00
N LYS A 198 20.87 18.65 10.51
CA LYS A 198 19.46 18.94 10.76
C LYS A 198 18.62 17.70 10.42
N LEU A 199 17.57 17.45 11.21
CA LEU A 199 16.63 16.33 11.03
C LEU A 199 17.21 14.93 11.28
N ASP A 200 18.44 14.78 11.81
CA ASP A 200 18.96 13.44 12.11
C ASP A 200 18.05 12.68 13.08
N GLU A 201 17.56 13.33 14.14
CA GLU A 201 16.63 12.72 15.10
C GLU A 201 15.32 12.29 14.42
N TYR A 202 14.79 13.11 13.51
CA TYR A 202 13.59 12.81 12.74
C TYR A 202 13.79 11.56 11.85
N HIS A 203 14.90 11.49 11.15
CA HIS A 203 15.20 10.34 10.28
C HIS A 203 15.54 9.07 11.06
N LEU A 204 16.21 9.20 12.21
CA LEU A 204 16.46 8.06 13.10
C LEU A 204 15.15 7.52 13.68
N MET A 205 14.24 8.40 14.08
CA MET A 205 12.89 8.02 14.50
C MET A 205 12.19 7.16 13.46
N ASP A 206 12.14 7.62 12.21
CA ASP A 206 11.45 6.88 11.13
C ASP A 206 12.16 5.57 10.79
N CYS A 207 13.50 5.53 10.80
CA CYS A 207 14.26 4.30 10.58
C CYS A 207 13.95 3.25 11.66
N TYR A 208 14.04 3.63 12.94
CA TYR A 208 13.76 2.72 14.05
C TYR A 208 12.30 2.27 14.09
N TYR A 209 11.35 3.17 13.81
CA TYR A 209 9.94 2.82 13.72
C TYR A 209 9.67 1.77 12.63
N THR A 210 10.24 1.97 11.43
CA THR A 210 10.12 1.03 10.31
C THR A 210 10.79 -0.32 10.60
N LEU A 211 11.87 -0.32 11.40
CA LEU A 211 12.57 -1.53 11.84
C LEU A 211 11.91 -2.19 13.06
N GLU A 212 10.78 -1.64 13.55
CA GLU A 212 10.04 -2.14 14.69
C GLU A 212 10.83 -2.09 16.02
N ASP A 213 11.88 -1.26 16.08
CA ASP A 213 12.57 -0.94 17.33
C ASP A 213 11.85 0.24 18.01
N TYR A 214 10.69 -0.04 18.57
CA TYR A 214 9.81 0.96 19.16
C TYR A 214 10.41 1.72 20.34
N PRO A 215 11.25 1.11 21.22
CA PRO A 215 11.96 1.86 22.24
C PRO A 215 12.86 2.97 21.67
N GLN A 216 13.65 2.68 20.63
CA GLN A 216 14.49 3.68 19.98
C GLN A 216 13.64 4.67 19.17
N ALA A 217 12.60 4.20 18.49
CA ALA A 217 11.66 5.08 17.78
C ALA A 217 11.03 6.10 18.73
N ALA A 218 10.54 5.67 19.89
CA ALA A 218 9.98 6.57 20.91
C ALA A 218 11.02 7.53 21.48
N HIS A 219 12.28 7.07 21.69
CA HIS A 219 13.36 7.93 22.13
C HIS A 219 13.62 9.07 21.13
N TYR A 220 13.86 8.73 19.86
CA TYR A 220 14.13 9.73 18.83
C TYR A 220 12.90 10.56 18.46
N ALA A 221 11.69 10.03 18.62
CA ALA A 221 10.46 10.80 18.46
C ALA A 221 10.35 11.93 19.49
N ARG A 222 10.74 11.69 20.75
CA ARG A 222 10.81 12.75 21.77
C ARG A 222 11.83 13.82 21.39
N LEU A 223 13.04 13.41 20.97
CA LEU A 223 14.08 14.34 20.55
C LEU A 223 13.64 15.16 19.32
N ALA A 224 13.09 14.50 18.29
CA ALA A 224 12.61 15.18 17.08
C ALA A 224 11.45 16.14 17.37
N ARG A 225 10.53 15.77 18.28
CA ARG A 225 9.44 16.64 18.73
C ARG A 225 9.94 17.91 19.41
N ASP A 226 10.95 17.79 20.24
CA ASP A 226 11.50 18.89 21.04
C ASP A 226 12.58 19.70 20.27
N SER A 227 13.00 19.23 19.08
CA SER A 227 13.95 19.90 18.21
C SER A 227 13.37 21.16 17.57
N ALA A 228 14.22 22.16 17.37
CA ALA A 228 13.90 23.33 16.54
C ALA A 228 13.96 23.04 15.03
N ASP A 229 14.70 22.00 14.64
CA ASP A 229 14.86 21.57 13.26
C ASP A 229 13.82 20.50 12.92
N ARG A 230 12.64 20.92 12.45
CA ARG A 230 11.54 20.04 12.02
C ARG A 230 11.17 20.33 10.57
N PRO A 231 10.74 19.29 9.80
CA PRO A 231 10.18 19.53 8.48
C PRO A 231 8.85 20.30 8.62
N ALA A 232 8.74 21.46 7.99
CA ALA A 232 7.54 22.30 8.09
C ALA A 232 6.22 21.61 7.67
N LEU A 233 6.30 20.58 6.83
CA LEU A 233 5.13 19.84 6.33
C LEU A 233 4.81 18.56 7.14
N SER A 234 5.59 18.24 8.15
CA SER A 234 5.47 16.98 8.91
C SER A 234 5.76 17.18 10.40
N GLU A 235 5.34 18.31 10.97
CA GLU A 235 5.53 18.62 12.39
C GLU A 235 4.78 17.67 13.32
N ASP A 236 3.69 17.10 12.86
CA ASP A 236 2.85 16.13 13.56
C ASP A 236 3.46 14.72 13.62
N ARG A 237 4.33 14.36 12.66
CA ARG A 237 4.90 13.01 12.54
C ARG A 237 5.61 12.50 13.81
N PRO A 238 6.47 13.28 14.52
CA PRO A 238 7.08 12.82 15.76
C PRO A 238 6.05 12.49 16.86
N HIS A 239 4.94 13.22 16.93
CA HIS A 239 3.87 12.94 17.89
C HIS A 239 3.14 11.63 17.52
N ALA A 240 2.88 11.39 16.24
CA ALA A 240 2.22 10.18 15.77
C ALA A 240 3.11 8.94 16.02
N VAL A 241 4.41 9.01 15.67
CA VAL A 241 5.35 7.91 15.92
C VAL A 241 5.52 7.64 17.40
N LEU A 242 5.59 8.68 18.25
CA LEU A 242 5.68 8.51 19.68
C LEU A 242 4.45 7.80 20.24
N LEU A 243 3.24 8.27 19.88
CA LEU A 243 1.99 7.66 20.33
C LEU A 243 1.89 6.19 19.89
N GLN A 244 2.14 5.91 18.63
CA GLN A 244 2.11 4.55 18.08
C GLN A 244 3.16 3.64 18.73
N SER A 245 4.40 4.14 18.92
CA SER A 245 5.46 3.37 19.56
C SER A 245 5.11 2.99 21.00
N LEU A 246 4.54 3.93 21.78
CA LEU A 246 4.10 3.66 23.14
C LEU A 246 2.97 2.61 23.19
N ILE A 247 2.01 2.70 22.28
CA ILE A 247 0.94 1.70 22.14
C ILE A 247 1.53 0.33 21.83
N LEU A 248 2.40 0.23 20.83
CA LEU A 248 3.01 -1.03 20.39
C LEU A 248 3.97 -1.65 21.42
N MET A 249 4.53 -0.84 22.32
CA MET A 249 5.33 -1.31 23.46
C MET A 249 4.48 -1.75 24.67
N GLY A 250 3.17 -1.50 24.65
CA GLY A 250 2.32 -1.70 25.82
C GLY A 250 2.70 -0.78 26.99
N ALA A 251 3.01 0.48 26.69
CA ALA A 251 3.32 1.49 27.72
C ALA A 251 2.12 1.71 28.65
N PRO A 252 2.35 2.24 29.88
CA PRO A 252 1.26 2.53 30.81
C PRO A 252 0.22 3.46 30.19
N ASP A 253 -1.07 3.18 30.42
CA ASP A 253 -2.21 3.95 29.89
C ASP A 253 -2.06 5.45 30.12
N ALA A 254 -1.62 5.85 31.33
CA ALA A 254 -1.43 7.24 31.67
C ALA A 254 -0.38 7.95 30.78
N GLU A 255 0.63 7.24 30.31
CA GLU A 255 1.64 7.79 29.38
C GLU A 255 1.06 7.95 27.98
N ILE A 256 0.31 6.95 27.49
CA ILE A 256 -0.38 6.99 26.19
C ILE A 256 -1.38 8.14 26.17
N GLU A 257 -2.21 8.27 27.22
CA GLU A 257 -3.18 9.35 27.35
C GLU A 257 -2.53 10.74 27.39
N ALA A 258 -1.41 10.88 28.11
CA ALA A 258 -0.70 12.16 28.19
C ALA A 258 -0.12 12.57 26.83
N VAL A 259 0.46 11.64 26.08
CA VAL A 259 1.00 11.91 24.74
C VAL A 259 -0.13 12.21 23.75
N TYR A 260 -1.22 11.46 23.81
CA TYR A 260 -2.41 11.75 23.01
C TYR A 260 -2.96 13.16 23.27
N ALA A 261 -3.13 13.54 24.54
CA ALA A 261 -3.62 14.87 24.91
C ALA A 261 -2.70 16.00 24.42
N GLN A 262 -1.37 15.82 24.51
CA GLN A 262 -0.40 16.76 23.96
C GLN A 262 -0.52 16.89 22.44
N ALA A 263 -0.61 15.78 21.71
CA ALA A 263 -0.77 15.76 20.27
C ALA A 263 -2.06 16.46 19.82
N ARG A 264 -3.17 16.19 20.52
CA ARG A 264 -4.48 16.84 20.27
C ARG A 264 -4.47 18.35 20.52
N THR A 265 -3.69 18.79 21.52
CA THR A 265 -3.54 20.23 21.79
C THR A 265 -2.71 20.93 20.71
N ALA A 266 -1.64 20.27 20.24
CA ALA A 266 -0.75 20.83 19.23
C ALA A 266 -1.38 20.81 17.81
N PHE A 267 -2.16 19.78 17.49
CA PHE A 267 -2.73 19.55 16.16
C PHE A 267 -4.23 19.21 16.24
N PRO A 268 -5.09 20.17 16.60
CA PRO A 268 -6.52 19.95 16.83
C PRO A 268 -7.29 19.48 15.58
N GLU A 269 -6.80 19.78 14.37
CA GLU A 269 -7.41 19.41 13.11
C GLU A 269 -6.97 18.04 12.57
N LYS A 270 -5.94 17.44 13.14
CA LYS A 270 -5.39 16.17 12.65
C LYS A 270 -6.22 14.96 13.13
N ALA A 271 -6.82 14.26 12.17
CA ALA A 271 -7.65 13.10 12.40
C ALA A 271 -6.87 11.86 12.87
N GLU A 272 -5.59 11.77 12.54
CA GLU A 272 -4.74 10.62 12.85
C GLU A 272 -4.70 10.31 14.35
N PHE A 273 -4.59 11.33 15.18
CA PHE A 273 -4.44 11.14 16.62
C PHE A 273 -5.65 10.48 17.27
N PRO A 274 -6.90 10.98 17.09
CA PRO A 274 -8.05 10.29 17.63
C PRO A 274 -8.30 8.93 16.98
N LEU A 275 -7.93 8.71 15.72
CA LEU A 275 -8.04 7.41 15.06
C LEU A 275 -7.06 6.39 15.65
N ILE A 276 -5.79 6.76 15.86
CA ILE A 276 -4.77 5.92 16.52
C ILE A 276 -5.19 5.60 17.96
N TYR A 277 -5.57 6.61 18.73
CA TYR A 277 -6.00 6.44 20.12
C TYR A 277 -7.29 5.58 20.21
N GLY A 278 -8.24 5.80 19.31
CA GLY A 278 -9.46 5.00 19.22
C GLY A 278 -9.16 3.52 18.97
N THR A 279 -8.16 3.21 18.12
CA THR A 279 -7.74 1.82 17.88
C THR A 279 -7.15 1.20 19.14
N TRP A 280 -6.25 1.89 19.82
CA TRP A 280 -5.73 1.44 21.12
C TRP A 280 -6.83 1.22 22.16
N ALA A 281 -7.74 2.19 22.31
CA ALA A 281 -8.83 2.10 23.27
C ALA A 281 -9.80 0.94 22.94
N TRP A 282 -10.02 0.63 21.67
CA TRP A 282 -10.82 -0.51 21.25
C TRP A 282 -10.14 -1.84 21.59
N GLU A 283 -8.85 -1.97 21.32
CA GLU A 283 -8.06 -3.18 21.57
C GLU A 283 -7.82 -3.46 23.06
N THR A 284 -7.98 -2.43 23.90
CA THR A 284 -7.86 -2.52 25.37
C THR A 284 -9.22 -2.51 26.09
N ASP A 285 -10.32 -2.74 25.36
CA ASP A 285 -11.70 -2.81 25.89
C ASP A 285 -12.25 -1.49 26.48
N TYR A 286 -11.62 -0.34 26.19
CA TYR A 286 -12.13 0.99 26.58
C TYR A 286 -13.16 1.49 25.56
N PHE A 287 -14.22 0.72 25.29
CA PHE A 287 -15.17 0.93 24.18
C PHE A 287 -15.82 2.33 24.16
N VAL A 288 -16.10 2.94 25.31
CA VAL A 288 -16.67 4.29 25.38
C VAL A 288 -15.66 5.31 24.83
N ARG A 289 -14.41 5.25 25.30
CA ARG A 289 -13.32 6.12 24.81
C ARG A 289 -13.02 5.89 23.33
N ALA A 290 -13.02 4.62 22.92
CA ALA A 290 -12.82 4.24 21.51
C ALA A 290 -13.88 4.88 20.61
N ARG A 291 -15.16 4.75 20.98
CA ARG A 291 -16.28 5.34 20.24
C ARG A 291 -16.17 6.86 20.14
N GLU A 292 -15.87 7.55 21.23
CA GLU A 292 -15.71 9.00 21.27
C GLU A 292 -14.53 9.43 20.36
N ALA A 293 -13.39 8.76 20.49
CA ALA A 293 -12.21 9.05 19.69
C ALA A 293 -12.43 8.77 18.20
N TYR A 294 -13.03 7.64 17.86
CA TYR A 294 -13.36 7.33 16.46
C TYR A 294 -14.36 8.32 15.87
N SER A 295 -15.40 8.71 16.63
CA SER A 295 -16.40 9.70 16.18
C SER A 295 -15.74 11.05 15.91
N GLU A 296 -14.82 11.50 16.76
CA GLU A 296 -14.04 12.70 16.51
C GLU A 296 -13.10 12.54 15.32
N GLY A 297 -12.40 11.41 15.25
CA GLY A 297 -11.43 11.12 14.18
C GLY A 297 -12.07 11.11 12.79
N VAL A 298 -13.21 10.42 12.62
CA VAL A 298 -13.90 10.40 11.32
C VAL A 298 -14.47 11.77 10.96
N ARG A 299 -14.99 12.54 11.93
CA ARG A 299 -15.45 13.92 11.71
C ARG A 299 -14.32 14.84 11.25
N LEU A 300 -13.13 14.74 11.85
CA LEU A 300 -11.96 15.52 11.44
C LEU A 300 -11.47 15.06 10.06
N HIS A 301 -11.48 13.76 9.81
CA HIS A 301 -11.15 13.20 8.49
C HIS A 301 -12.07 13.78 7.42
N GLU A 302 -13.39 13.73 7.58
CA GLU A 302 -14.33 14.31 6.61
C GLU A 302 -14.11 15.81 6.37
N MET A 303 -13.70 16.55 7.39
CA MET A 303 -13.55 18.00 7.33
C MET A 303 -12.23 18.45 6.71
N TYR A 304 -11.12 17.74 6.98
CA TYR A 304 -9.76 18.18 6.68
C TYR A 304 -8.95 17.24 5.80
N TYR A 305 -9.49 16.05 5.44
CA TYR A 305 -8.74 15.06 4.67
C TYR A 305 -8.19 15.62 3.36
N ARG A 306 -6.92 15.33 3.11
CA ARG A 306 -6.27 15.48 1.80
C ARG A 306 -5.85 14.11 1.29
N ALA A 307 -5.91 13.92 -0.02
CA ALA A 307 -5.52 12.65 -0.62
C ALA A 307 -4.10 12.27 -0.16
N GLY A 308 -3.97 11.07 0.42
CA GLY A 308 -2.72 10.55 0.95
C GLY A 308 -2.45 10.82 2.44
N ASP A 309 -3.31 11.57 3.14
CA ASP A 309 -3.20 11.68 4.60
C ASP A 309 -3.34 10.31 5.25
N PHE A 310 -2.57 10.06 6.31
CA PHE A 310 -2.58 8.78 7.03
C PHE A 310 -3.96 8.43 7.59
N SER A 311 -4.78 9.42 7.89
CA SER A 311 -6.18 9.23 8.29
C SER A 311 -7.01 8.47 7.25
N GLY A 312 -6.68 8.57 5.96
CA GLY A 312 -7.36 7.81 4.90
C GLY A 312 -7.20 6.29 5.01
N ILE A 313 -6.13 5.80 5.65
CA ILE A 313 -5.98 4.37 5.98
C ILE A 313 -6.73 3.99 7.24
N LEU A 314 -6.74 4.85 8.24
CA LEU A 314 -7.32 4.57 9.54
C LEU A 314 -8.85 4.71 9.55
N ALA A 315 -9.40 5.64 8.77
CA ALA A 315 -10.82 5.98 8.77
C ALA A 315 -11.74 4.78 8.40
N PRO A 316 -11.45 3.94 7.38
CA PRO A 316 -12.30 2.78 7.08
C PRO A 316 -12.46 1.81 8.26
N ALA A 317 -11.37 1.58 9.02
CA ALA A 317 -11.43 0.77 10.23
C ALA A 317 -12.26 1.44 11.33
N ALA A 318 -12.11 2.75 11.52
CA ALA A 318 -12.90 3.52 12.50
C ALA A 318 -14.39 3.50 12.17
N TYR A 319 -14.78 3.72 10.93
CA TYR A 319 -16.18 3.59 10.49
C TYR A 319 -16.72 2.18 10.75
N THR A 320 -15.90 1.14 10.51
CA THR A 320 -16.28 -0.25 10.78
C THR A 320 -16.56 -0.45 12.27
N ARG A 321 -15.67 0.02 13.16
CA ARG A 321 -15.87 -0.09 14.62
C ARG A 321 -17.06 0.72 15.14
N LEU A 322 -17.31 1.89 14.56
CA LEU A 322 -18.52 2.66 14.86
C LEU A 322 -19.79 1.93 14.40
N GLY A 323 -19.76 1.26 13.26
CA GLY A 323 -20.85 0.41 12.78
C GLY A 323 -21.12 -0.77 13.70
N GLU A 324 -20.08 -1.48 14.16
CA GLU A 324 -20.18 -2.53 15.16
C GLU A 324 -20.81 -2.03 16.47
N ALA A 325 -20.41 -0.83 16.93
CA ALA A 325 -21.00 -0.21 18.10
C ALA A 325 -22.48 0.17 17.89
N ALA A 326 -22.87 0.60 16.70
CA ALA A 326 -24.26 0.89 16.33
C ALA A 326 -25.12 -0.39 16.35
N GLU A 327 -24.61 -1.51 15.81
CA GLU A 327 -25.29 -2.81 15.87
C GLU A 327 -25.55 -3.24 17.33
N LEU A 328 -24.55 -3.10 18.21
CA LEU A 328 -24.70 -3.45 19.64
C LEU A 328 -25.78 -2.62 20.33
N THR A 329 -26.09 -1.43 19.86
CA THR A 329 -27.16 -0.56 20.38
C THR A 329 -28.49 -0.73 19.64
N GLY A 330 -28.56 -1.64 18.66
CA GLY A 330 -29.77 -1.95 17.88
C GLY A 330 -30.03 -0.99 16.71
N ASP A 331 -29.08 -0.11 16.39
CA ASP A 331 -29.15 0.81 15.25
C ASP A 331 -28.58 0.14 13.98
N ALA A 332 -29.34 -0.78 13.39
CA ALA A 332 -28.92 -1.52 12.20
C ALA A 332 -28.81 -0.62 10.95
N GLU A 333 -29.67 0.42 10.85
CA GLU A 333 -29.63 1.36 9.71
C GLU A 333 -28.39 2.24 9.78
N GLY A 334 -28.07 2.79 10.96
CA GLY A 334 -26.84 3.54 11.19
C GLY A 334 -25.59 2.70 10.99
N ALA A 335 -25.62 1.43 11.41
CA ALA A 335 -24.52 0.48 11.17
C ALA A 335 -24.29 0.24 9.67
N ALA A 336 -25.33 0.00 8.89
CA ALA A 336 -25.24 -0.19 7.44
C ALA A 336 -24.63 1.02 6.75
N ALA A 337 -25.08 2.23 7.10
CA ALA A 337 -24.54 3.48 6.54
C ALA A 337 -23.05 3.65 6.84
N LEU A 338 -22.60 3.30 8.06
CA LEU A 338 -21.19 3.36 8.46
C LEU A 338 -20.32 2.35 7.69
N TYR A 339 -20.81 1.12 7.52
CA TYR A 339 -20.11 0.10 6.72
C TYR A 339 -20.04 0.47 5.24
N GLU A 340 -21.13 0.98 4.65
CA GLU A 340 -21.11 1.49 3.28
C GLU A 340 -20.11 2.64 3.13
N HIS A 341 -20.06 3.56 4.10
CA HIS A 341 -19.11 4.66 4.06
C HIS A 341 -17.66 4.16 4.09
N ALA A 342 -17.35 3.18 4.95
CA ALA A 342 -16.05 2.54 5.01
C ALA A 342 -15.65 1.90 3.67
N VAL A 343 -16.59 1.17 3.04
CA VAL A 343 -16.40 0.52 1.74
C VAL A 343 -16.23 1.54 0.60
N ARG A 344 -16.97 2.66 0.63
CA ARG A 344 -16.81 3.73 -0.37
C ARG A 344 -15.45 4.42 -0.28
N GLN A 345 -14.90 4.58 0.92
CA GLN A 345 -13.56 5.14 1.13
C GLN A 345 -12.46 4.16 0.73
N ASN A 346 -12.62 2.89 1.07
CA ASN A 346 -11.70 1.82 0.69
C ASN A 346 -12.50 0.59 0.24
N PRO A 347 -12.74 0.42 -1.07
CA PRO A 347 -13.49 -0.70 -1.61
C PRO A 347 -12.94 -2.07 -1.22
N HIS A 348 -11.64 -2.17 -0.95
CA HIS A 348 -11.00 -3.42 -0.56
C HIS A 348 -10.85 -3.59 0.97
N HIS A 349 -11.55 -2.80 1.77
CA HIS A 349 -11.60 -2.96 3.23
C HIS A 349 -12.51 -4.13 3.63
N VAL A 350 -11.93 -5.34 3.63
CA VAL A 350 -12.64 -6.60 3.88
C VAL A 350 -13.50 -6.59 5.16
N PRO A 351 -13.03 -6.07 6.34
CA PRO A 351 -13.85 -6.07 7.55
C PRO A 351 -15.21 -5.36 7.37
N ALA A 352 -15.23 -4.16 6.78
CA ALA A 352 -16.48 -3.44 6.55
C ALA A 352 -17.40 -4.17 5.58
N LEU A 353 -16.86 -4.71 4.49
CA LEU A 353 -17.62 -5.48 3.51
C LEU A 353 -18.25 -6.72 4.14
N VAL A 354 -17.49 -7.46 4.96
CA VAL A 354 -18.00 -8.64 5.68
C VAL A 354 -19.12 -8.27 6.65
N CYS A 355 -18.95 -7.18 7.41
CA CYS A 355 -20.01 -6.69 8.31
C CYS A 355 -21.26 -6.27 7.54
N LEU A 356 -21.11 -5.58 6.41
CA LEU A 356 -22.23 -5.17 5.55
C LEU A 356 -22.97 -6.39 4.99
N ILE A 357 -22.26 -7.38 4.45
CA ILE A 357 -22.84 -8.63 3.94
C ILE A 357 -23.64 -9.34 5.05
N ARG A 358 -23.03 -9.50 6.23
CA ARG A 358 -23.66 -10.12 7.38
C ARG A 358 -24.95 -9.38 7.80
N LEU A 359 -24.91 -8.07 7.84
CA LEU A 359 -26.05 -7.25 8.22
C LEU A 359 -27.20 -7.35 7.19
N LEU A 360 -26.88 -7.30 5.89
CA LEU A 360 -27.87 -7.48 4.80
C LEU A 360 -28.51 -8.87 4.87
N ARG A 361 -27.72 -9.91 5.12
CA ARG A 361 -28.22 -11.27 5.32
C ARG A 361 -29.13 -11.38 6.54
N ALA A 362 -28.77 -10.78 7.66
CA ALA A 362 -29.61 -10.74 8.86
C ALA A 362 -30.94 -10.00 8.62
N ALA A 363 -30.97 -9.01 7.72
CA ALA A 363 -32.16 -8.34 7.26
C ALA A 363 -32.99 -9.15 6.23
N GLY A 364 -32.58 -10.36 5.87
CA GLY A 364 -33.29 -11.27 4.96
C GLY A 364 -32.93 -11.09 3.48
N ALA A 365 -31.86 -10.36 3.13
CA ALA A 365 -31.44 -10.25 1.74
C ALA A 365 -31.00 -11.61 1.18
N ASP A 366 -31.55 -12.01 0.06
CA ASP A 366 -31.07 -13.16 -0.72
C ASP A 366 -29.85 -12.81 -1.58
N ASP A 367 -29.31 -13.76 -2.34
CA ASP A 367 -28.14 -13.51 -3.19
C ASP A 367 -28.42 -12.47 -4.29
N ALA A 368 -29.65 -12.37 -4.79
CA ALA A 368 -30.01 -11.38 -5.81
C ALA A 368 -30.00 -9.96 -5.24
N ALA A 369 -30.63 -9.76 -4.09
CA ALA A 369 -30.63 -8.47 -3.39
C ALA A 369 -29.20 -8.07 -2.96
N LEU A 370 -28.38 -9.04 -2.53
CA LEU A 370 -26.98 -8.79 -2.20
C LEU A 370 -26.16 -8.35 -3.42
N ILE A 371 -26.35 -9.00 -4.57
CA ILE A 371 -25.69 -8.62 -5.84
C ILE A 371 -26.08 -7.21 -6.23
N GLU A 372 -27.37 -6.86 -6.14
CA GLU A 372 -27.86 -5.50 -6.45
C GLU A 372 -27.20 -4.45 -5.56
N ALA A 373 -27.15 -4.68 -4.24
CA ALA A 373 -26.52 -3.78 -3.28
C ALA A 373 -25.01 -3.62 -3.55
N LEU A 374 -24.31 -4.71 -3.85
CA LEU A 374 -22.87 -4.66 -4.13
C LEU A 374 -22.55 -4.00 -5.47
N ASN A 375 -23.38 -4.21 -6.51
CA ASN A 375 -23.21 -3.53 -7.81
C ASN A 375 -23.38 -2.00 -7.71
N ALA A 376 -24.06 -1.49 -6.69
CA ALA A 376 -24.16 -0.06 -6.42
C ALA A 376 -22.90 0.54 -5.78
N LEU A 377 -22.02 -0.31 -5.23
CA LEU A 377 -20.81 0.08 -4.49
C LEU A 377 -19.53 -0.20 -5.28
N TYR A 378 -19.52 -1.23 -6.15
CA TYR A 378 -18.34 -1.76 -6.81
C TYR A 378 -18.44 -1.73 -8.33
N GLY A 379 -17.28 -1.59 -8.98
CA GLY A 379 -17.16 -1.64 -10.43
C GLY A 379 -16.85 -3.05 -11.00
N GLU A 380 -16.80 -3.17 -12.31
CA GLU A 380 -16.48 -4.44 -12.98
C GLU A 380 -15.08 -4.97 -12.63
N GLY A 381 -14.13 -4.08 -12.35
CA GLY A 381 -12.76 -4.43 -11.96
C GLY A 381 -12.65 -5.19 -10.62
N ASP A 382 -13.65 -5.03 -9.74
CA ASP A 382 -13.65 -5.62 -8.40
C ASP A 382 -14.22 -7.04 -8.35
N ALA A 383 -14.62 -7.60 -9.49
CA ALA A 383 -15.32 -8.89 -9.55
C ALA A 383 -14.52 -10.05 -8.91
N ALA A 384 -13.19 -10.09 -9.09
CA ALA A 384 -12.35 -11.13 -8.48
C ALA A 384 -12.31 -11.02 -6.96
N PHE A 385 -12.21 -9.79 -6.45
CA PHE A 385 -12.21 -9.50 -5.03
C PHE A 385 -13.56 -9.88 -4.40
N LEU A 386 -14.68 -9.43 -4.97
CA LEU A 386 -16.03 -9.76 -4.48
C LEU A 386 -16.29 -11.26 -4.49
N ALA A 387 -15.93 -11.96 -5.57
CA ALA A 387 -16.07 -13.40 -5.65
C ALA A 387 -15.34 -14.08 -4.48
N SER A 388 -14.11 -13.66 -4.19
CA SER A 388 -13.29 -14.23 -3.11
C SER A 388 -13.89 -14.00 -1.72
N VAL A 389 -14.34 -12.77 -1.43
CA VAL A 389 -14.94 -12.43 -0.13
C VAL A 389 -16.25 -13.18 0.07
N LEU A 390 -17.15 -13.16 -0.92
CA LEU A 390 -18.47 -13.80 -0.85
C LEU A 390 -18.38 -15.33 -0.70
N ALA A 391 -17.41 -15.95 -1.34
CA ALA A 391 -17.16 -17.38 -1.17
C ALA A 391 -16.76 -17.77 0.27
N GLY A 392 -16.22 -16.81 1.02
CA GLY A 392 -15.91 -16.97 2.45
C GLY A 392 -17.06 -16.61 3.40
N GLN A 393 -18.16 -16.05 2.88
CA GLN A 393 -19.31 -15.56 3.66
C GLN A 393 -20.59 -16.36 3.45
N ASP A 394 -20.49 -17.59 3.00
CA ASP A 394 -21.64 -18.48 2.70
C ASP A 394 -22.67 -17.82 1.73
N CYS A 395 -22.15 -17.15 0.70
CA CYS A 395 -22.91 -16.51 -0.36
C CYS A 395 -22.57 -17.13 -1.73
N PRO A 396 -22.84 -18.43 -1.95
CA PRO A 396 -22.28 -19.17 -3.09
C PRO A 396 -22.74 -18.68 -4.45
N LEU A 397 -24.02 -18.31 -4.60
CA LEU A 397 -24.55 -17.83 -5.88
C LEU A 397 -24.04 -16.44 -6.22
N ALA A 398 -23.93 -15.55 -5.23
CA ALA A 398 -23.34 -14.23 -5.41
C ALA A 398 -21.85 -14.36 -5.74
N ALA A 399 -21.11 -15.26 -5.08
CA ALA A 399 -19.70 -15.53 -5.39
C ALA A 399 -19.52 -16.02 -6.84
N LEU A 400 -20.34 -16.95 -7.30
CA LEU A 400 -20.31 -17.43 -8.69
C LEU A 400 -20.70 -16.35 -9.70
N TYR A 401 -21.64 -15.46 -9.38
CA TYR A 401 -22.02 -14.34 -10.22
C TYR A 401 -20.80 -13.45 -10.52
N TYR A 402 -20.01 -13.09 -9.49
CA TYR A 402 -18.80 -12.30 -9.65
C TYR A 402 -17.64 -13.10 -10.25
N ASP A 403 -17.48 -14.40 -9.91
CA ASP A 403 -16.48 -15.25 -10.55
C ASP A 403 -16.68 -15.31 -12.09
N GLN A 404 -17.93 -15.38 -12.57
CA GLN A 404 -18.22 -15.37 -14.01
C GLN A 404 -17.79 -14.06 -14.69
N ARG A 405 -17.71 -12.96 -13.98
CA ARG A 405 -17.33 -11.63 -14.49
C ARG A 405 -15.84 -11.32 -14.27
N SER A 406 -15.20 -12.02 -13.37
CA SER A 406 -13.78 -11.87 -13.07
C SER A 406 -12.88 -12.32 -14.20
N THR A 407 -11.73 -11.69 -14.36
CA THR A 407 -10.62 -12.17 -15.20
C THR A 407 -9.85 -13.32 -14.54
N LEU A 408 -9.84 -13.36 -13.20
CA LEU A 408 -9.22 -14.42 -12.38
C LEU A 408 -10.32 -15.37 -11.90
N LYS A 409 -10.51 -16.45 -12.66
CA LYS A 409 -11.54 -17.46 -12.34
C LYS A 409 -11.13 -18.36 -11.19
N PHE A 410 -12.10 -18.75 -10.36
CA PHE A 410 -11.87 -19.83 -9.42
C PHE A 410 -11.48 -21.13 -10.14
N PRO A 411 -10.66 -21.98 -9.49
CA PRO A 411 -10.47 -23.35 -9.95
C PRO A 411 -11.81 -24.04 -10.16
N LEU A 412 -11.92 -24.85 -11.21
CA LEU A 412 -13.17 -25.48 -11.63
C LEU A 412 -13.86 -26.24 -10.48
N ARG A 413 -13.10 -26.96 -9.67
CA ARG A 413 -13.58 -27.66 -8.48
C ARG A 413 -14.27 -26.74 -7.48
N ARG A 414 -13.68 -25.56 -7.15
CA ARG A 414 -14.29 -24.57 -6.25
C ARG A 414 -15.60 -24.03 -6.80
N ARG A 415 -15.69 -23.85 -8.11
CA ARG A 415 -16.92 -23.43 -8.78
C ARG A 415 -18.03 -24.46 -8.65
N PHE A 416 -17.72 -25.75 -8.80
CA PHE A 416 -18.67 -26.84 -8.58
C PHE A 416 -19.14 -26.89 -7.11
N LEU A 417 -18.23 -26.73 -6.14
CA LEU A 417 -18.60 -26.71 -4.71
C LEU A 417 -19.55 -25.54 -4.39
N LEU A 418 -19.25 -24.34 -4.90
CA LEU A 418 -20.14 -23.17 -4.73
C LEU A 418 -21.50 -23.34 -5.41
N ALA A 419 -21.56 -24.10 -6.50
CA ALA A 419 -22.83 -24.46 -7.17
C ALA A 419 -23.59 -25.59 -6.49
N GLY A 420 -23.07 -26.18 -5.40
CA GLY A 420 -23.65 -27.36 -4.76
C GLY A 420 -23.46 -28.66 -5.57
N ASP A 421 -22.68 -28.65 -6.64
CA ASP A 421 -22.39 -29.81 -7.47
C ASP A 421 -21.20 -30.59 -6.94
N VAL A 422 -21.42 -31.30 -5.83
CA VAL A 422 -20.42 -32.09 -5.14
C VAL A 422 -19.89 -33.25 -6.02
N CYS A 423 -20.72 -33.79 -6.91
CA CYS A 423 -20.32 -34.87 -7.81
C CYS A 423 -19.27 -34.41 -8.84
N SER A 424 -19.51 -33.27 -9.47
CA SER A 424 -18.55 -32.69 -10.44
C SER A 424 -17.30 -32.20 -9.74
N ALA A 425 -17.40 -31.67 -8.52
CA ALA A 425 -16.24 -31.32 -7.71
C ALA A 425 -15.37 -32.54 -7.37
N ALA A 426 -16.00 -33.66 -6.98
CA ALA A 426 -15.32 -34.92 -6.69
C ALA A 426 -14.67 -35.52 -7.96
N ALA A 427 -15.34 -35.47 -9.10
CA ALA A 427 -14.78 -35.91 -10.38
C ALA A 427 -13.54 -35.12 -10.75
N SER A 428 -13.58 -33.79 -10.66
CA SER A 428 -12.44 -32.91 -10.90
C SER A 428 -11.27 -33.21 -9.95
N LEU A 429 -11.55 -33.52 -8.68
CA LEU A 429 -10.50 -33.91 -7.74
C LEU A 429 -9.85 -35.24 -8.12
N ILE A 430 -10.66 -36.22 -8.56
CA ILE A 430 -10.15 -37.53 -8.98
C ILE A 430 -9.22 -37.40 -10.18
N GLU A 431 -9.60 -36.58 -11.18
CA GLU A 431 -8.75 -36.29 -12.35
C GLU A 431 -7.42 -35.64 -11.95
N ASP A 432 -7.44 -34.69 -11.03
CA ASP A 432 -6.22 -34.05 -10.52
C ASP A 432 -5.33 -35.04 -9.75
N LEU A 433 -5.92 -35.91 -8.92
CA LEU A 433 -5.21 -36.93 -8.17
C LEU A 433 -4.64 -38.01 -9.07
N GLU A 434 -5.39 -38.48 -10.10
CA GLU A 434 -4.89 -39.42 -11.10
C GLU A 434 -3.73 -38.86 -11.90
N ARG A 435 -3.82 -37.58 -12.30
CA ARG A 435 -2.74 -36.86 -12.97
C ARG A 435 -1.52 -36.72 -12.06
N SER A 436 -1.72 -36.40 -10.79
CA SER A 436 -0.66 -36.28 -9.80
C SER A 436 -0.05 -37.61 -9.41
N ALA A 437 -0.85 -38.67 -9.29
CA ALA A 437 -0.35 -40.02 -9.05
C ALA A 437 0.49 -40.55 -10.22
N ALA A 438 0.09 -40.26 -11.45
CA ALA A 438 0.89 -40.57 -12.64
C ALA A 438 2.21 -39.77 -12.66
N LEU A 439 2.18 -38.51 -12.25
CA LEU A 439 3.38 -37.66 -12.10
C LEU A 439 4.24 -38.10 -10.90
N ALA A 440 3.63 -38.53 -9.79
CA ALA A 440 4.33 -39.01 -8.61
C ALA A 440 5.02 -40.36 -8.91
N ALA A 441 4.34 -41.28 -9.59
CA ALA A 441 4.94 -42.53 -10.06
C ALA A 441 6.13 -42.31 -11.00
N ALA A 442 6.10 -41.20 -11.75
CA ALA A 442 7.22 -40.79 -12.63
C ALA A 442 8.36 -40.04 -11.89
N ARG A 443 8.14 -39.52 -10.69
CA ARG A 443 9.08 -38.64 -9.98
C ARG A 443 9.36 -39.00 -8.52
N GLU A 444 8.79 -40.06 -7.98
CA GLU A 444 8.87 -40.46 -6.56
C GLU A 444 8.44 -39.35 -5.57
N ALA A 445 7.49 -38.48 -5.95
CA ALA A 445 7.07 -37.34 -5.13
C ALA A 445 5.70 -37.55 -4.45
N ALA A 446 5.59 -37.18 -3.18
CA ALA A 446 4.36 -37.23 -2.37
C ALA A 446 3.31 -36.19 -2.81
N PHE A 447 2.01 -36.40 -2.44
CA PHE A 447 0.94 -35.43 -2.64
C PHE A 447 1.25 -34.09 -2.00
N THR A 448 0.86 -33.00 -2.66
CA THR A 448 1.03 -31.65 -2.11
C THR A 448 0.11 -31.43 -0.90
N PRO A 449 0.47 -30.55 0.06
CA PRO A 449 -0.39 -30.20 1.19
C PRO A 449 -1.79 -29.73 0.78
N GLU A 450 -1.90 -29.09 -0.39
CA GLU A 450 -3.16 -28.59 -0.96
C GLU A 450 -4.07 -29.76 -1.43
N GLN A 451 -3.50 -30.78 -2.02
CA GLN A 451 -4.21 -32.01 -2.41
C GLN A 451 -4.67 -32.81 -1.18
N GLN A 452 -3.85 -32.88 -0.13
CA GLN A 452 -4.21 -33.53 1.14
C GLN A 452 -5.33 -32.75 1.85
N GLY A 453 -5.27 -31.41 1.88
CA GLY A 453 -6.32 -30.56 2.44
C GLY A 453 -7.65 -30.67 1.68
N ALA A 454 -7.60 -30.73 0.35
CA ALA A 454 -8.79 -30.93 -0.48
C ALA A 454 -9.45 -32.30 -0.29
N LEU A 455 -8.68 -33.36 -0.10
CA LEU A 455 -9.16 -34.70 0.26
C LEU A 455 -9.85 -34.70 1.64
N ALA A 456 -9.23 -34.04 2.63
CA ALA A 456 -9.76 -33.98 4.00
C ALA A 456 -11.09 -33.21 4.08
N LEU A 457 -11.29 -32.17 3.24
CA LEU A 457 -12.52 -31.41 3.19
C LEU A 457 -13.66 -32.09 2.42
N LEU A 458 -13.35 -32.84 1.33
CA LEU A 458 -14.37 -33.44 0.48
C LEU A 458 -14.86 -34.80 0.99
N LEU A 459 -14.02 -35.55 1.72
CA LEU A 459 -14.39 -36.92 2.22
C LEU A 459 -15.58 -36.91 3.19
N PRO A 460 -15.67 -36.01 4.20
CA PRO A 460 -16.79 -36.03 5.14
C PRO A 460 -18.13 -35.62 4.53
N ASP A 461 -18.13 -34.65 3.63
CA ASP A 461 -19.35 -34.11 3.02
C ASP A 461 -19.83 -35.03 1.88
N ALA A 462 -18.91 -35.49 1.04
CA ALA A 462 -19.23 -36.52 0.04
C ALA A 462 -19.78 -37.82 0.69
N CYS A 463 -19.31 -38.21 1.87
CA CYS A 463 -19.84 -39.35 2.59
C CYS A 463 -21.26 -39.11 3.16
N ARG A 464 -21.62 -37.89 3.54
CA ARG A 464 -22.95 -37.55 4.07
C ARG A 464 -24.02 -37.43 2.98
N GLU A 465 -23.73 -36.75 1.89
CA GLU A 465 -24.73 -36.45 0.82
C GLU A 465 -24.83 -37.53 -0.25
N LEU A 466 -23.77 -38.30 -0.48
CA LEU A 466 -23.67 -39.26 -1.56
C LEU A 466 -24.04 -40.73 -1.13
N SER A 467 -24.46 -40.94 0.11
CA SER A 467 -24.81 -42.28 0.61
C SER A 467 -25.96 -42.96 -0.16
N ALA A 468 -26.75 -42.22 -0.95
CA ALA A 468 -27.92 -42.70 -1.66
C ALA A 468 -27.71 -43.01 -3.16
N ALA A 469 -26.58 -42.59 -3.79
CA ALA A 469 -26.37 -42.78 -5.22
C ALA A 469 -25.26 -43.80 -5.53
N PRO A 470 -25.52 -44.90 -6.31
CA PRO A 470 -24.54 -45.96 -6.60
C PRO A 470 -23.28 -45.46 -7.32
N GLU A 471 -23.36 -44.40 -8.11
CA GLU A 471 -22.22 -43.79 -8.80
C GLU A 471 -21.30 -43.01 -7.84
N ALA A 472 -21.90 -42.30 -6.91
CA ALA A 472 -21.19 -41.56 -5.89
C ALA A 472 -20.45 -42.49 -4.90
N GLN A 473 -21.05 -43.64 -4.54
CA GLN A 473 -20.36 -44.66 -3.75
C GLN A 473 -19.14 -45.27 -4.47
N ARG A 474 -19.19 -45.36 -5.82
CA ARG A 474 -18.02 -45.81 -6.59
C ARG A 474 -16.92 -44.75 -6.58
N MET A 475 -17.29 -43.48 -6.66
CA MET A 475 -16.35 -42.35 -6.57
C MET A 475 -15.68 -42.26 -5.19
N ILE A 476 -16.45 -42.36 -4.10
CA ILE A 476 -15.93 -42.40 -2.72
C ILE A 476 -14.92 -43.51 -2.54
N ARG A 477 -15.24 -44.73 -3.02
CA ARG A 477 -14.30 -45.88 -2.95
C ARG A 477 -13.05 -45.67 -3.81
N ARG A 478 -13.13 -44.88 -4.90
CA ARG A 478 -11.98 -44.56 -5.73
C ARG A 478 -11.10 -43.51 -5.07
N ILE A 479 -11.69 -42.48 -4.43
CA ILE A 479 -10.96 -41.47 -3.63
C ILE A 479 -10.27 -42.15 -2.44
N GLY A 480 -10.95 -43.02 -1.72
CA GLY A 480 -10.37 -43.80 -0.59
C GLY A 480 -9.13 -44.59 -1.01
N ARG A 481 -9.20 -45.32 -2.14
CA ARG A 481 -8.06 -46.08 -2.66
C ARG A 481 -6.88 -45.20 -3.11
N LEU A 482 -7.16 -44.03 -3.65
CA LEU A 482 -6.09 -43.07 -4.04
C LEU A 482 -5.46 -42.46 -2.78
N ALA A 483 -6.22 -42.23 -1.72
CA ALA A 483 -5.71 -41.72 -0.45
C ALA A 483 -4.87 -42.80 0.30
N GLU A 484 -5.27 -44.07 0.25
CA GLU A 484 -4.53 -45.20 0.85
C GLU A 484 -3.22 -45.50 0.13
N GLY A 485 -3.15 -45.24 -1.18
CA GLY A 485 -1.91 -45.37 -1.97
C GLY A 485 -0.94 -44.20 -1.85
N ALA A 486 -1.31 -43.16 -1.09
CA ALA A 486 -0.51 -41.96 -0.88
C ALA A 486 0.18 -41.90 0.50
N VAL A 487 -0.03 -42.90 1.34
CA VAL A 487 0.64 -43.14 2.63
C VAL A 487 1.66 -44.26 2.46
#